data_136e5238f14a363aad21066c861ea266
#
_entry.id   136e5238f14a363aad21066c861ea266
#
_cell.length_a   1.000
_cell.length_b   1.000
_cell.length_c   1.000
_cell.angle_alpha   90.00
_cell.angle_beta   90.00
_cell.angle_gamma   90.00
#
_symmetry.space_group_name_H-M   'P 1'
#
loop_
_entity.id
_entity.type
_entity.pdbx_description
1 polymer ?
#
loop_
_entity_poly.entity_id
_entity_poly.type
_entity_poly.pdbx_seq_one_letter_code
_entity_poly.pdbx_strand_id
1 'polypeptide(L)'
;EAALRAVRSGRTYVNQSDLEESIEVVIAGYQKKNAVLSDKEKLIVAYHETGHALVAALQSHSAPVTKITIIPRTSGALGYTMQVEEHEQYLLSKEELENKIATYAGGRAAEALIFGSITTGASNDIEQMTKLARGMITRYGMSDEFGMMALETVNNQYMGGDTSLACAAETAAVVDEKVKALLKKEYDKAMTLLTENKQQLHALAKYLYEK
;
A
#
# COMPACT_ATOMS: atom_id res chain seq x y z
N GLU A 1 -1.29 -16.90 -17.50
CA GLU A 1 -0.17 -16.03 -17.93
C GLU A 1 1.16 -16.80 -18.02
N ALA A 2 1.59 -17.57 -17.01
CA ALA A 2 2.87 -18.28 -17.04
C ALA A 2 3.01 -19.25 -18.23
N ALA A 3 1.97 -20.00 -18.53
CA ALA A 3 1.96 -20.90 -19.70
C ALA A 3 2.07 -20.13 -21.02
N LEU A 4 1.34 -19.02 -21.18
CA LEU A 4 1.43 -18.16 -22.36
C LEU A 4 2.82 -17.56 -22.54
N ARG A 5 3.46 -17.16 -21.43
CA ARG A 5 4.84 -16.66 -21.41
C ARG A 5 5.84 -17.73 -21.89
N ALA A 6 5.72 -18.96 -21.36
CA ALA A 6 6.56 -20.08 -21.78
C ALA A 6 6.43 -20.35 -23.29
N VAL A 7 5.18 -20.41 -23.81
CA VAL A 7 4.92 -20.62 -25.25
C VAL A 7 5.48 -19.47 -26.09
N ARG A 8 5.30 -18.21 -25.70
CA ARG A 8 5.90 -17.04 -26.39
C ARG A 8 7.43 -17.11 -26.45
N SER A 9 8.06 -17.76 -25.46
CA SER A 9 9.51 -18.01 -25.40
C SER A 9 9.94 -19.30 -26.09
N GLY A 10 9.04 -19.97 -26.84
CA GLY A 10 9.32 -21.21 -27.57
C GLY A 10 9.49 -22.44 -26.69
N ARG A 11 9.04 -22.39 -25.43
CA ARG A 11 9.16 -23.50 -24.46
C ARG A 11 7.82 -24.23 -24.29
N THR A 12 7.90 -25.51 -24.01
CA THR A 12 6.75 -26.38 -23.75
C THR A 12 6.51 -26.60 -22.25
N TYR A 13 7.34 -26.03 -21.40
CA TYR A 13 7.21 -26.09 -19.94
C TYR A 13 7.33 -24.70 -19.33
N VAL A 14 6.70 -24.54 -18.18
CA VAL A 14 6.76 -23.33 -17.36
C VAL A 14 7.93 -23.44 -16.38
N ASN A 15 8.71 -22.39 -16.25
CA ASN A 15 9.78 -22.30 -15.25
C ASN A 15 9.43 -21.29 -14.15
N GLN A 16 10.28 -21.19 -13.12
CA GLN A 16 10.07 -20.32 -11.97
C GLN A 16 9.94 -18.84 -12.40
N SER A 17 10.77 -18.37 -13.33
CA SER A 17 10.71 -16.98 -13.78
C SER A 17 9.42 -16.64 -14.53
N ASP A 18 8.77 -17.62 -15.18
CA ASP A 18 7.46 -17.41 -15.81
C ASP A 18 6.36 -17.23 -14.76
N LEU A 19 6.43 -17.97 -13.64
CA LEU A 19 5.49 -17.85 -12.54
C LEU A 19 5.66 -16.50 -11.85
N GLU A 20 6.88 -16.13 -11.49
CA GLU A 20 7.19 -14.85 -10.81
C GLU A 20 6.71 -13.64 -11.63
N GLU A 21 7.10 -13.55 -12.89
CA GLU A 21 6.67 -12.44 -13.75
C GLU A 21 5.16 -12.45 -14.00
N SER A 22 4.54 -13.64 -14.06
CA SER A 22 3.09 -13.72 -14.25
C SER A 22 2.32 -13.24 -13.02
N ILE A 23 2.81 -13.51 -11.83
CA ILE A 23 2.27 -12.94 -10.58
C ILE A 23 2.36 -11.41 -10.62
N GLU A 24 3.52 -10.88 -11.01
CA GLU A 24 3.71 -9.43 -11.14
C GLU A 24 2.78 -8.80 -12.17
N VAL A 25 2.59 -9.46 -13.32
CA VAL A 25 1.68 -9.00 -14.37
C VAL A 25 0.24 -8.95 -13.86
N VAL A 26 -0.19 -9.95 -13.09
CA VAL A 26 -1.55 -9.99 -12.52
C VAL A 26 -1.74 -8.90 -11.46
N ILE A 27 -0.74 -8.68 -10.61
CA ILE A 27 -0.83 -7.71 -9.50
C ILE A 27 -0.65 -6.26 -9.99
N ALA A 28 0.39 -6.00 -10.79
CA ALA A 28 0.82 -4.65 -11.14
C ALA A 28 0.74 -4.32 -12.64
N GLY A 29 0.36 -5.27 -13.48
CA GLY A 29 0.37 -5.12 -14.93
C GLY A 29 1.74 -5.34 -15.58
N TYR A 30 1.79 -5.26 -16.91
CA TYR A 30 3.04 -5.43 -17.67
C TYR A 30 4.04 -4.30 -17.42
N GLN A 31 5.32 -4.59 -17.57
CA GLN A 31 6.37 -3.56 -17.55
C GLN A 31 6.17 -2.58 -18.71
N LYS A 32 6.22 -1.29 -18.41
CA LYS A 32 6.13 -0.22 -19.39
C LYS A 32 7.50 0.00 -20.05
N LYS A 33 7.71 -0.57 -21.23
CA LYS A 33 9.00 -0.49 -21.94
C LYS A 33 9.39 0.93 -22.39
N ASN A 34 8.42 1.83 -22.53
CA ASN A 34 8.62 3.18 -23.07
C ASN A 34 8.48 4.29 -22.00
N ALA A 35 8.40 3.95 -20.72
CA ALA A 35 8.38 4.96 -19.67
C ALA A 35 9.82 5.36 -19.34
N VAL A 36 10.14 6.62 -19.63
CA VAL A 36 11.43 7.22 -19.24
C VAL A 36 11.13 8.15 -18.06
N LEU A 37 11.48 7.69 -16.86
CA LEU A 37 11.49 8.56 -15.67
C LEU A 37 12.72 9.45 -15.73
N SER A 38 12.58 10.71 -15.35
CA SER A 38 13.74 11.56 -15.07
C SER A 38 14.49 11.02 -13.85
N ASP A 39 15.78 11.30 -13.74
CA ASP A 39 16.61 10.88 -12.58
C ASP A 39 16.01 11.35 -11.25
N LYS A 40 15.41 12.55 -11.26
CA LYS A 40 14.71 13.09 -10.09
C LYS A 40 13.48 12.25 -9.73
N GLU A 41 12.64 11.90 -10.70
CA GLU A 41 11.46 11.08 -10.48
C GLU A 41 11.85 9.66 -10.03
N LYS A 42 12.84 9.06 -10.69
CA LYS A 42 13.38 7.76 -10.31
C LYS A 42 13.86 7.74 -8.85
N LEU A 43 14.54 8.81 -8.43
CA LEU A 43 15.00 8.95 -7.04
C LEU A 43 13.83 9.08 -6.06
N ILE A 44 12.83 9.91 -6.38
CA ILE A 44 11.62 10.06 -5.55
C ILE A 44 10.90 8.72 -5.40
N VAL A 45 10.68 8.00 -6.50
CA VAL A 45 10.02 6.69 -6.48
C VAL A 45 10.84 5.68 -5.65
N ALA A 46 12.17 5.69 -5.77
CA ALA A 46 13.02 4.80 -4.97
C ALA A 46 12.86 5.03 -3.46
N TYR A 47 12.80 6.27 -3.01
CA TYR A 47 12.53 6.60 -1.60
C TYR A 47 11.10 6.27 -1.19
N HIS A 48 10.13 6.51 -2.04
CA HIS A 48 8.73 6.20 -1.82
C HIS A 48 8.52 4.70 -1.56
N GLU A 49 8.97 3.86 -2.48
CA GLU A 49 8.83 2.41 -2.35
C GLU A 49 9.65 1.84 -1.17
N THR A 50 10.86 2.38 -0.96
CA THR A 50 11.64 2.00 0.22
C THR A 50 10.96 2.42 1.51
N GLY A 51 10.25 3.55 1.51
CA GLY A 51 9.44 4.02 2.64
C GLY A 51 8.38 3.00 3.04
N HIS A 52 7.58 2.51 2.08
CA HIS A 52 6.61 1.44 2.32
C HIS A 52 7.27 0.19 2.89
N ALA A 53 8.33 -0.28 2.23
CA ALA A 53 9.04 -1.49 2.61
C ALA A 53 9.64 -1.42 4.01
N LEU A 54 10.26 -0.31 4.35
CA LEU A 54 10.93 -0.13 5.64
C LEU A 54 9.91 -0.01 6.78
N VAL A 55 8.82 0.74 6.58
CA VAL A 55 7.72 0.81 7.56
C VAL A 55 7.10 -0.56 7.77
N ALA A 56 6.85 -1.32 6.70
CA ALA A 56 6.34 -2.68 6.81
C ALA A 56 7.28 -3.61 7.60
N ALA A 57 8.57 -3.58 7.29
CA ALA A 57 9.57 -4.47 7.89
C ALA A 57 9.86 -4.15 9.38
N LEU A 58 9.61 -2.92 9.82
CA LEU A 58 9.87 -2.48 11.19
C LEU A 58 8.66 -2.65 12.13
N GLN A 59 7.53 -3.11 11.60
CA GLN A 59 6.32 -3.35 12.39
C GLN A 59 6.15 -4.83 12.74
N SER A 60 5.61 -5.09 13.94
CA SER A 60 5.03 -6.40 14.29
C SER A 60 3.75 -6.63 13.49
N HIS A 61 3.35 -7.88 13.30
CA HIS A 61 2.10 -8.23 12.62
C HIS A 61 1.93 -7.54 11.25
N SER A 62 3.00 -7.54 10.46
CA SER A 62 3.02 -7.06 9.08
C SER A 62 3.55 -8.16 8.18
N ALA A 63 2.92 -8.36 7.04
CA ALA A 63 3.38 -9.34 6.06
C ALA A 63 4.81 -9.02 5.60
N PRO A 64 5.67 -10.04 5.40
CA PRO A 64 7.04 -9.83 4.97
C PRO A 64 7.09 -9.17 3.59
N VAL A 65 8.03 -8.25 3.44
CA VAL A 65 8.33 -7.62 2.14
C VAL A 65 9.13 -8.60 1.30
N THR A 66 8.56 -9.00 0.17
CA THR A 66 9.18 -9.98 -0.74
C THR A 66 9.85 -9.33 -1.94
N LYS A 67 9.38 -8.14 -2.35
CA LYS A 67 9.94 -7.42 -3.50
C LYS A 67 9.69 -5.92 -3.41
N ILE A 68 10.68 -5.15 -3.87
CA ILE A 68 10.57 -3.72 -4.13
C ILE A 68 11.03 -3.48 -5.58
N THR A 69 10.32 -2.66 -6.32
CA THR A 69 10.69 -2.29 -7.70
C THR A 69 10.30 -0.86 -8.01
N ILE A 70 11.09 -0.20 -8.84
CA ILE A 70 10.84 1.12 -9.40
C ILE A 70 10.64 1.08 -10.92
N ILE A 71 10.27 -0.10 -11.44
CA ILE A 71 9.98 -0.29 -12.86
C ILE A 71 8.51 0.06 -13.10
N PRO A 72 8.22 1.08 -13.94
CA PRO A 72 6.86 1.49 -14.25
C PRO A 72 6.02 0.37 -14.87
N ARG A 73 4.76 0.28 -14.46
CA ARG A 73 3.80 -0.75 -14.89
C ARG A 73 2.63 -0.16 -15.68
N THR A 74 1.96 -0.99 -16.44
CA THR A 74 0.80 -0.56 -17.27
C THR A 74 -0.43 -0.18 -16.44
N SER A 75 -0.50 -0.60 -15.18
CA SER A 75 -1.50 -0.13 -14.21
C SER A 75 -1.40 1.36 -13.87
N GLY A 76 -0.27 2.01 -14.24
CA GLY A 76 0.03 3.40 -13.90
C GLY A 76 0.98 3.55 -12.71
N ALA A 77 1.29 2.47 -11.98
CA ALA A 77 2.28 2.48 -10.92
C ALA A 77 3.68 2.75 -11.47
N LEU A 78 4.44 3.63 -10.82
CA LEU A 78 5.83 3.95 -11.17
C LEU A 78 6.82 2.99 -10.48
N GLY A 79 6.38 2.35 -9.41
CA GLY A 79 7.02 1.31 -8.65
C GLY A 79 5.97 0.53 -7.87
N TYR A 80 6.39 -0.46 -7.11
CA TYR A 80 5.55 -1.10 -6.09
C TYR A 80 6.40 -1.86 -5.07
N THR A 81 5.85 -1.95 -3.88
CA THR A 81 6.35 -2.80 -2.80
C THR A 81 5.39 -3.95 -2.61
N MET A 82 5.89 -5.18 -2.71
CA MET A 82 5.09 -6.39 -2.58
C MET A 82 5.31 -7.03 -1.21
N GLN A 83 4.22 -7.25 -0.52
CA GLN A 83 4.14 -8.03 0.71
C GLN A 83 3.33 -9.30 0.44
N VAL A 84 3.78 -10.43 0.93
CA VAL A 84 3.10 -11.72 0.77
C VAL A 84 2.96 -12.37 2.15
N GLU A 85 1.74 -12.66 2.54
CA GLU A 85 1.47 -13.41 3.77
C GLU A 85 2.02 -14.83 3.64
N GLU A 86 2.67 -15.33 4.67
CA GLU A 86 3.22 -16.69 4.70
C GLU A 86 2.12 -17.75 4.81
N HIS A 87 0.97 -17.39 5.35
CA HIS A 87 -0.19 -18.25 5.53
C HIS A 87 -1.48 -17.56 5.10
N GLU A 88 -2.49 -18.34 4.72
CA GLU A 88 -3.83 -17.79 4.47
C GLU A 88 -4.41 -17.17 5.74
N GLN A 89 -4.67 -15.85 5.70
CA GLN A 89 -5.21 -15.11 6.81
C GLN A 89 -6.61 -14.58 6.45
N TYR A 90 -7.60 -15.02 7.20
CA TYR A 90 -9.00 -14.65 6.98
C TYR A 90 -9.49 -13.55 7.92
N LEU A 91 -8.84 -13.35 9.04
CA LEU A 91 -9.21 -12.37 10.07
C LEU A 91 -8.04 -11.43 10.32
N LEU A 92 -8.32 -10.14 10.35
CA LEU A 92 -7.35 -9.11 10.67
C LEU A 92 -7.74 -8.41 11.97
N SER A 93 -6.81 -8.27 12.87
CA SER A 93 -6.96 -7.51 14.11
C SER A 93 -6.92 -5.99 13.84
N LYS A 94 -7.35 -5.21 14.83
CA LYS A 94 -7.25 -3.74 14.78
C LYS A 94 -5.79 -3.29 14.57
N GLU A 95 -4.85 -3.91 15.27
CA GLU A 95 -3.42 -3.60 15.18
C GLU A 95 -2.86 -3.87 13.77
N GLU A 96 -3.21 -5.01 13.15
CA GLU A 96 -2.79 -5.33 11.79
C GLU A 96 -3.34 -4.35 10.75
N LEU A 97 -4.58 -3.89 10.92
CA LEU A 97 -5.16 -2.87 10.05
C LEU A 97 -4.50 -1.51 10.24
N GLU A 98 -4.22 -1.10 11.49
CA GLU A 98 -3.45 0.11 11.80
C GLU A 98 -2.04 0.03 11.17
N ASN A 99 -1.36 -1.11 11.29
CA ASN A 99 -0.06 -1.33 10.66
C ASN A 99 -0.10 -1.25 9.13
N LYS A 100 -1.16 -1.76 8.51
CA LYS A 100 -1.38 -1.59 7.05
C LYS A 100 -1.55 -0.13 6.66
N ILE A 101 -2.29 0.65 7.45
CA ILE A 101 -2.44 2.10 7.22
C ILE A 101 -1.08 2.81 7.34
N ALA A 102 -0.28 2.50 8.37
CA ALA A 102 1.06 3.06 8.52
C ALA A 102 1.97 2.68 7.35
N THR A 103 1.87 1.44 6.84
CA THR A 103 2.62 0.99 5.66
C THR A 103 2.24 1.81 4.42
N TYR A 104 0.94 2.02 4.13
CA TYR A 104 0.51 2.90 3.04
C TYR A 104 1.01 4.35 3.22
N ALA A 105 1.08 4.86 4.44
CA ALA A 105 1.61 6.19 4.71
C ALA A 105 3.13 6.30 4.48
N GLY A 106 3.86 5.16 4.47
CA GLY A 106 5.32 5.09 4.41
C GLY A 106 5.95 5.79 3.23
N GLY A 107 5.40 5.63 2.02
CA GLY A 107 5.91 6.28 0.81
C GLY A 107 5.86 7.81 0.91
N ARG A 108 4.71 8.36 1.28
CA ARG A 108 4.54 9.80 1.48
C ARG A 108 5.38 10.34 2.63
N ALA A 109 5.51 9.59 3.72
CA ALA A 109 6.35 9.98 4.84
C ALA A 109 7.83 10.03 4.44
N ALA A 110 8.31 9.09 3.62
CA ALA A 110 9.66 9.11 3.08
C ALA A 110 9.92 10.32 2.17
N GLU A 111 8.98 10.64 1.27
CA GLU A 111 9.08 11.86 0.45
C GLU A 111 9.19 13.12 1.31
N ALA A 112 8.30 13.28 2.29
CA ALA A 112 8.31 14.44 3.19
C ALA A 112 9.60 14.54 4.01
N LEU A 113 10.09 13.42 4.54
CA LEU A 113 11.30 13.35 5.37
C LEU A 113 12.57 13.70 4.59
N ILE A 114 12.68 13.26 3.33
CA ILE A 114 13.92 13.36 2.55
C ILE A 114 13.95 14.61 1.68
N PHE A 115 12.83 14.92 1.02
CA PHE A 115 12.77 16.01 0.04
C PHE A 115 12.10 17.28 0.59
N GLY A 116 11.48 17.21 1.78
CA GLY A 116 10.69 18.31 2.33
C GLY A 116 9.48 18.70 1.45
N SER A 117 9.11 17.82 0.53
CA SER A 117 8.01 18.01 -0.42
C SER A 117 7.28 16.69 -0.62
N ILE A 118 6.10 16.78 -1.22
CA ILE A 118 5.20 15.66 -1.46
C ILE A 118 4.75 15.66 -2.90
N THR A 119 4.56 14.49 -3.47
CA THR A 119 4.13 14.34 -4.86
C THR A 119 2.74 13.72 -4.97
N THR A 120 2.23 13.67 -6.19
CA THR A 120 0.97 12.98 -6.52
C THR A 120 1.11 11.46 -6.52
N GLY A 121 2.32 10.92 -6.38
CA GLY A 121 2.60 9.49 -6.40
C GLY A 121 1.84 8.70 -5.34
N ALA A 122 1.62 9.31 -4.17
CA ALA A 122 0.89 8.69 -3.05
C ALA A 122 -0.65 8.68 -3.18
N SER A 123 -1.22 9.05 -4.34
CA SER A 123 -2.69 9.18 -4.47
C SER A 123 -3.43 7.87 -4.19
N ASN A 124 -2.95 6.76 -4.72
CA ASN A 124 -3.55 5.45 -4.47
C ASN A 124 -3.40 5.01 -3.00
N ASP A 125 -2.24 5.25 -2.39
CA ASP A 125 -2.01 4.91 -0.99
C ASP A 125 -2.96 5.68 -0.07
N ILE A 126 -3.15 6.97 -0.34
CA ILE A 126 -4.10 7.82 0.39
C ILE A 126 -5.53 7.29 0.25
N GLU A 127 -5.93 6.84 -0.93
CA GLU A 127 -7.23 6.22 -1.16
C GLU A 127 -7.38 4.93 -0.36
N GLN A 128 -6.40 4.01 -0.44
CA GLN A 128 -6.43 2.72 0.26
C GLN A 128 -6.43 2.90 1.78
N MET A 129 -5.54 3.73 2.31
CA MET A 129 -5.50 3.99 3.75
C MET A 129 -6.80 4.64 4.27
N THR A 130 -7.41 5.55 3.49
CA THR A 130 -8.68 6.19 3.85
C THR A 130 -9.82 5.18 3.85
N LYS A 131 -9.91 4.32 2.82
CA LYS A 131 -10.90 3.25 2.72
C LYS A 131 -10.79 2.28 3.89
N LEU A 132 -9.56 1.89 4.24
CA LEU A 132 -9.31 0.98 5.35
C LEU A 132 -9.68 1.60 6.69
N ALA A 133 -9.23 2.82 6.98
CA ALA A 133 -9.56 3.55 8.20
C ALA A 133 -11.08 3.78 8.35
N ARG A 134 -11.77 4.11 7.26
CA ARG A 134 -13.22 4.24 7.25
C ARG A 134 -13.90 2.92 7.60
N GLY A 135 -13.50 1.81 6.96
CA GLY A 135 -14.03 0.47 7.23
C GLY A 135 -13.83 0.02 8.68
N MET A 136 -12.69 0.33 9.29
CA MET A 136 -12.43 0.05 10.71
C MET A 136 -13.48 0.72 11.63
N ILE A 137 -13.85 1.94 11.31
CA ILE A 137 -14.78 2.73 12.11
C ILE A 137 -16.23 2.38 11.80
N THR A 138 -16.61 2.28 10.51
CA THR A 138 -18.02 2.17 10.10
C THR A 138 -18.54 0.73 10.03
N ARG A 139 -17.66 -0.26 9.81
CA ARG A 139 -18.05 -1.65 9.53
C ARG A 139 -17.58 -2.65 10.58
N TYR A 140 -16.34 -2.49 11.09
CA TYR A 140 -15.72 -3.52 11.90
C TYR A 140 -15.88 -3.28 13.41
N GLY A 141 -16.50 -2.16 13.82
CA GLY A 141 -16.68 -1.83 15.24
C GLY A 141 -15.36 -1.61 15.98
N MET A 142 -14.32 -1.14 15.28
CA MET A 142 -12.96 -0.95 15.84
C MET A 142 -12.75 0.47 16.38
N SER A 143 -13.82 1.23 16.58
CA SER A 143 -13.81 2.56 17.19
C SER A 143 -14.38 2.50 18.61
N ASP A 144 -13.66 3.07 19.57
CA ASP A 144 -14.13 3.16 20.96
C ASP A 144 -15.35 4.09 21.08
N GLU A 145 -15.49 5.06 20.18
CA GLU A 145 -16.60 6.03 20.14
C GLU A 145 -17.95 5.37 19.79
N PHE A 146 -17.93 4.47 18.80
CA PHE A 146 -19.14 3.88 18.25
C PHE A 146 -19.37 2.43 18.69
N GLY A 147 -18.36 1.82 19.32
CA GLY A 147 -18.43 0.42 19.75
C GLY A 147 -18.81 -0.53 18.61
N MET A 148 -19.79 -1.38 18.84
CA MET A 148 -20.28 -2.38 17.87
C MET A 148 -21.44 -1.86 16.98
N MET A 149 -21.55 -0.57 16.79
CA MET A 149 -22.56 0.02 15.91
C MET A 149 -22.10 -0.04 14.44
N ALA A 150 -22.90 -0.63 13.56
CA ALA A 150 -22.69 -0.56 12.13
C ALA A 150 -23.20 0.77 11.59
N LEU A 151 -22.31 1.59 11.06
CA LEU A 151 -22.61 2.93 10.52
C LEU A 151 -22.70 2.95 9.00
N GLU A 152 -22.54 1.79 8.36
CA GLU A 152 -22.51 1.63 6.91
C GLU A 152 -23.29 0.39 6.51
N THR A 153 -24.05 0.51 5.42
CA THR A 153 -24.74 -0.62 4.78
C THR A 153 -24.12 -0.90 3.42
N VAL A 154 -23.93 -2.20 3.10
CA VAL A 154 -23.48 -2.63 1.79
C VAL A 154 -24.70 -2.86 0.91
N ASN A 155 -24.88 -2.02 -0.09
CA ASN A 155 -25.92 -2.16 -1.10
C ASN A 155 -25.35 -3.02 -2.24
N ASN A 156 -26.12 -4.03 -2.67
CA ASN A 156 -25.78 -4.87 -3.83
C ASN A 156 -24.44 -5.64 -3.73
N GLN A 157 -24.35 -6.55 -2.78
CA GLN A 157 -23.18 -7.39 -2.57
C GLN A 157 -22.70 -8.16 -3.82
N TYR A 158 -23.60 -8.37 -4.80
CA TYR A 158 -23.29 -9.09 -6.05
C TYR A 158 -22.83 -8.20 -7.22
N MET A 159 -22.91 -6.86 -7.09
CA MET A 159 -22.59 -5.91 -8.17
C MET A 159 -21.47 -4.91 -7.79
N GLY A 160 -20.53 -5.31 -6.93
CA GLY A 160 -19.39 -4.47 -6.56
C GLY A 160 -19.53 -3.74 -5.23
N GLY A 161 -20.67 -3.88 -4.53
CA GLY A 161 -20.78 -3.50 -3.14
C GLY A 161 -20.70 -2.01 -2.86
N ASP A 162 -21.54 -1.20 -3.50
CA ASP A 162 -21.68 0.21 -3.11
C ASP A 162 -22.06 0.32 -1.64
N THR A 163 -21.30 1.09 -0.89
CA THR A 163 -21.56 1.33 0.52
C THR A 163 -22.21 2.69 0.73
N SER A 164 -23.19 2.76 1.61
CA SER A 164 -23.80 4.00 2.03
C SER A 164 -23.78 4.14 3.54
N LEU A 165 -23.54 5.36 4.04
CA LEU A 165 -23.64 5.63 5.47
C LEU A 165 -25.08 5.46 5.93
N ALA A 166 -25.26 4.73 7.04
CA ALA A 166 -26.53 4.44 7.69
C ALA A 166 -26.59 5.13 9.06
N CYS A 167 -26.28 6.43 9.10
CA CYS A 167 -26.24 7.22 10.31
C CYS A 167 -26.69 8.66 10.05
N ALA A 168 -26.96 9.42 11.11
CA ALA A 168 -27.29 10.84 11.02
C ALA A 168 -26.08 11.67 10.53
N ALA A 169 -26.32 12.85 9.97
CA ALA A 169 -25.30 13.74 9.45
C ALA A 169 -24.27 14.14 10.52
N GLU A 170 -24.71 14.35 11.73
CA GLU A 170 -23.84 14.67 12.86
C GLU A 170 -22.89 13.50 13.19
N THR A 171 -23.38 12.27 13.15
CA THR A 171 -22.54 11.06 13.32
C THR A 171 -21.56 10.91 12.18
N ALA A 172 -21.97 11.18 10.93
CA ALA A 172 -21.07 11.14 9.77
C ALA A 172 -19.91 12.13 9.90
N ALA A 173 -20.16 13.32 10.42
CA ALA A 173 -19.11 14.30 10.70
C ALA A 173 -18.11 13.79 11.75
N VAL A 174 -18.58 13.13 12.80
CA VAL A 174 -17.70 12.51 13.81
C VAL A 174 -16.90 11.35 13.20
N VAL A 175 -17.49 10.55 12.32
CA VAL A 175 -16.76 9.51 11.58
C VAL A 175 -15.59 10.11 10.80
N ASP A 176 -15.81 11.20 10.07
CA ASP A 176 -14.76 11.85 9.30
C ASP A 176 -13.61 12.37 10.18
N GLU A 177 -13.92 12.96 11.33
CA GLU A 177 -12.89 13.39 12.29
C GLU A 177 -12.11 12.19 12.88
N LYS A 178 -12.76 11.07 13.16
CA LYS A 178 -12.09 9.85 13.64
C LYS A 178 -11.21 9.22 12.56
N VAL A 179 -11.66 9.18 11.31
CA VAL A 179 -10.85 8.74 10.17
C VAL A 179 -9.61 9.60 10.06
N LYS A 180 -9.76 10.92 10.04
CA LYS A 180 -8.63 11.87 9.97
C LYS A 180 -7.65 11.70 11.12
N ALA A 181 -8.14 11.52 12.35
CA ALA A 181 -7.29 11.29 13.51
C ALA A 181 -6.50 9.99 13.41
N LEU A 182 -7.14 8.89 12.97
CA LEU A 182 -6.49 7.60 12.75
C LEU A 182 -5.42 7.69 11.66
N LEU A 183 -5.73 8.30 10.52
CA LEU A 183 -4.77 8.49 9.43
C LEU A 183 -3.56 9.32 9.88
N LYS A 184 -3.80 10.37 10.67
CA LYS A 184 -2.70 11.17 11.24
C LYS A 184 -1.84 10.36 12.19
N LYS A 185 -2.45 9.61 13.10
CA LYS A 185 -1.74 8.73 14.05
C LYS A 185 -0.79 7.78 13.32
N GLU A 186 -1.29 7.11 12.30
CA GLU A 186 -0.50 6.11 11.57
C GLU A 186 0.53 6.75 10.63
N TYR A 187 0.27 7.93 10.08
CA TYR A 187 1.28 8.73 9.38
C TYR A 187 2.41 9.18 10.32
N ASP A 188 2.08 9.67 11.52
CA ASP A 188 3.07 10.08 12.52
C ASP A 188 3.93 8.89 12.99
N LYS A 189 3.32 7.69 13.10
CA LYS A 189 4.02 6.43 13.36
C LYS A 189 5.02 6.10 12.24
N ALA A 190 4.59 6.14 10.97
CA ALA A 190 5.45 5.90 9.82
C ALA A 190 6.62 6.91 9.78
N MET A 191 6.34 8.19 10.02
CA MET A 191 7.36 9.25 10.09
C MET A 191 8.40 8.98 11.18
N THR A 192 7.97 8.54 12.36
CA THR A 192 8.86 8.19 13.48
C THR A 192 9.77 7.03 13.10
N LEU A 193 9.18 5.92 12.58
CA LEU A 193 9.94 4.75 12.15
C LEU A 193 11.00 5.09 11.11
N LEU A 194 10.64 5.90 10.11
CA LEU A 194 11.58 6.31 9.05
C LEU A 194 12.64 7.28 9.55
N THR A 195 12.32 8.16 10.50
CA THR A 195 13.28 9.11 11.10
C THR A 195 14.34 8.37 11.91
N GLU A 196 13.92 7.43 12.74
CA GLU A 196 14.81 6.60 13.54
C GLU A 196 15.70 5.68 12.69
N ASN A 197 15.22 5.28 11.51
CA ASN A 197 15.91 4.37 10.60
C ASN A 197 16.35 5.04 9.29
N LYS A 198 16.66 6.34 9.35
CA LYS A 198 17.00 7.15 8.17
C LYS A 198 18.22 6.63 7.41
N GLN A 199 19.19 6.05 8.09
CA GLN A 199 20.37 5.46 7.44
C GLN A 199 20.02 4.25 6.58
N GLN A 200 19.17 3.37 7.07
CA GLN A 200 18.65 2.22 6.34
C GLN A 200 17.81 2.67 5.14
N LEU A 201 16.96 3.68 5.33
CA LEU A 201 16.18 4.28 4.25
C LEU A 201 17.09 4.77 3.11
N HIS A 202 18.16 5.51 3.43
CA HIS A 202 19.11 5.99 2.43
C HIS A 202 19.85 4.83 1.73
N ALA A 203 20.31 3.83 2.48
CA ALA A 203 21.06 2.70 1.93
C ALA A 203 20.20 1.88 0.94
N LEU A 204 18.97 1.57 1.32
CA LEU A 204 18.03 0.80 0.50
C LEU A 204 17.58 1.60 -0.73
N ALA A 205 17.20 2.86 -0.57
CA ALA A 205 16.78 3.71 -1.69
C ALA A 205 17.91 3.91 -2.71
N LYS A 206 19.16 4.09 -2.24
CA LYS A 206 20.33 4.17 -3.11
C LYS A 206 20.53 2.88 -3.89
N TYR A 207 20.49 1.73 -3.21
CA TYR A 207 20.62 0.43 -3.86
C TYR A 207 19.56 0.22 -4.93
N LEU A 208 18.32 0.56 -4.63
CA LEU A 208 17.18 0.44 -5.55
C LEU A 208 17.30 1.39 -6.75
N TYR A 209 17.84 2.59 -6.54
CA TYR A 209 18.07 3.57 -7.61
C TYR A 209 19.19 3.14 -8.58
N GLU A 210 20.27 2.50 -8.09
CA GLU A 210 21.42 2.06 -8.87
C GLU A 210 21.17 0.78 -9.67
N LYS A 211 20.17 -0.01 -9.33
CA LYS A 211 19.77 -1.26 -10.00
C LYS A 211 18.75 -1.03 -11.10
#